data_ca5329769816180f97f125f12a07a1c7
#
_entry.id   ca5329769816180f97f125f12a07a1c7
#
_cell.length_a   1.000
_cell.length_b   1.000
_cell.length_c   1.000
_cell.angle_alpha   90.00
_cell.angle_beta   90.00
_cell.angle_gamma   90.00
#
_symmetry.space_group_name_H-M   'P 1'
#
loop_
_entity.id
_entity.type
_entity.pdbx_description
1 polymer ?
#
loop_
_entity_poly.entity_id
_entity_poly.type
_entity_poly.pdbx_seq_one_letter_code
_entity_poly.pdbx_strand_id
1 'polypeptide(L)'
;NAKIIDSDRLVNWARLVKSDAEIGYMKSAALISQKGMKTAMEVINPGVRQCDAVGEIQKSLFYGTEEFGGEYASIATLLPTGKGTSASHLTATQDKFVEGEATIIELSGVYKRYHAPMARTVLLGKPDQLKIDTMKKTIEALEKGISAVKPGNTADDVAQAFWKILDKYGIDKKSRTG
;
A
#
# COMPACT_ATOMS: atom_id res chain seq x y z
N ASN A 1 -1.98 42.15 16.45
CA ASN A 1 -1.63 41.69 15.10
C ASN A 1 -0.60 40.59 15.22
N ALA A 2 -0.99 39.33 14.88
CA ALA A 2 -0.06 38.21 14.84
C ALA A 2 0.71 38.28 13.52
N LYS A 3 2.02 38.01 13.58
CA LYS A 3 2.87 37.85 12.39
C LYS A 3 2.85 36.38 11.98
N ILE A 4 2.44 36.09 10.75
CA ILE A 4 2.50 34.75 10.19
C ILE A 4 3.89 34.54 9.59
N ILE A 5 4.56 33.46 10.00
CA ILE A 5 5.89 33.08 9.49
C ILE A 5 5.81 31.67 8.97
N ASP A 6 6.37 31.40 7.77
CA ASP A 6 6.55 30.04 7.27
C ASP A 6 7.51 29.28 8.20
N SER A 7 7.10 28.09 8.64
CA SER A 7 7.91 27.24 9.51
C SER A 7 9.00 26.44 8.78
N ASP A 8 9.11 26.57 7.47
CA ASP A 8 10.07 25.86 6.63
C ASP A 8 10.09 24.33 6.91
N ARG A 9 8.90 23.75 6.96
CA ARG A 9 8.70 22.30 7.21
C ARG A 9 9.29 21.81 8.54
N LEU A 10 9.38 22.64 9.55
CA LEU A 10 9.96 22.30 10.86
C LEU A 10 9.43 20.97 11.42
N VAL A 11 8.11 20.74 11.35
CA VAL A 11 7.49 19.50 11.83
C VAL A 11 7.93 18.30 10.99
N ASN A 12 8.09 18.46 9.68
CA ASN A 12 8.56 17.38 8.80
C ASN A 12 9.99 16.97 9.18
N TRP A 13 10.87 17.94 9.41
CA TRP A 13 12.25 17.69 9.83
C TRP A 13 12.32 16.98 11.18
N ALA A 14 11.53 17.44 12.16
CA ALA A 14 11.46 16.82 13.49
C ALA A 14 10.97 15.35 13.43
N ARG A 15 10.11 15.01 12.45
CA ARG A 15 9.55 13.66 12.27
C ARG A 15 10.41 12.76 11.40
N LEU A 16 11.46 13.26 10.76
CA LEU A 16 12.24 12.50 9.77
C LEU A 16 12.97 11.32 10.41
N VAL A 17 13.67 11.56 11.51
CA VAL A 17 14.40 10.54 12.27
C VAL A 17 13.52 10.08 13.43
N LYS A 18 13.27 8.76 13.49
CA LYS A 18 12.43 8.14 14.51
C LYS A 18 13.26 7.68 15.70
N SER A 19 12.73 7.88 16.90
CA SER A 19 13.25 7.26 18.12
C SER A 19 12.92 5.76 18.14
N ASP A 20 13.57 5.01 19.04
CA ASP A 20 13.30 3.59 19.22
C ASP A 20 11.84 3.30 19.61
N ALA A 21 11.23 4.16 20.42
CA ALA A 21 9.82 4.04 20.80
C ALA A 21 8.90 4.21 19.57
N GLU A 22 9.15 5.19 18.71
CA GLU A 22 8.40 5.42 17.47
C GLU A 22 8.56 4.24 16.50
N ILE A 23 9.78 3.70 16.37
CA ILE A 23 10.02 2.47 15.60
C ILE A 23 9.21 1.30 16.16
N GLY A 24 9.12 1.18 17.49
CA GLY A 24 8.26 0.20 18.16
C GLY A 24 6.78 0.35 17.73
N TYR A 25 6.25 1.57 17.73
CA TYR A 25 4.86 1.82 17.28
C TYR A 25 4.66 1.51 15.80
N MET A 26 5.62 1.84 14.94
CA MET A 26 5.57 1.51 13.52
C MET A 26 5.58 -0.01 13.29
N LYS A 27 6.35 -0.77 14.06
CA LYS A 27 6.34 -2.24 14.01
C LYS A 27 4.98 -2.80 14.42
N SER A 28 4.36 -2.28 15.49
CA SER A 28 3.01 -2.65 15.91
C SER A 28 1.98 -2.34 14.81
N ALA A 29 2.06 -1.14 14.22
CA ALA A 29 1.21 -0.77 13.08
C ALA A 29 1.40 -1.72 11.89
N ALA A 30 2.63 -2.16 11.61
CA ALA A 30 2.92 -3.13 10.53
C ALA A 30 2.27 -4.50 10.78
N LEU A 31 2.22 -4.98 12.01
CA LEU A 31 1.50 -6.22 12.36
C LEU A 31 -0.01 -6.09 12.12
N ILE A 32 -0.59 -4.93 12.41
CA ILE A 32 -2.00 -4.65 12.10
C ILE A 32 -2.21 -4.64 10.57
N SER A 33 -1.32 -3.97 9.80
CA SER A 33 -1.38 -3.97 8.33
C SER A 33 -1.30 -5.38 7.76
N GLN A 34 -0.40 -6.20 8.29
CA GLN A 34 -0.24 -7.59 7.87
C GLN A 34 -1.53 -8.40 8.09
N LYS A 35 -2.19 -8.23 9.25
CA LYS A 35 -3.46 -8.87 9.53
C LYS A 35 -4.57 -8.39 8.60
N GLY A 36 -4.69 -7.08 8.39
CA GLY A 36 -5.65 -6.52 7.43
C GLY A 36 -5.41 -7.01 6.01
N MET A 37 -4.16 -7.12 5.57
CA MET A 37 -3.82 -7.65 4.24
C MET A 37 -4.15 -9.14 4.13
N LYS A 38 -3.92 -9.94 5.18
CA LYS A 38 -4.32 -11.35 5.22
C LYS A 38 -5.85 -11.48 5.06
N THR A 39 -6.62 -10.70 5.81
CA THR A 39 -8.07 -10.66 5.66
C THR A 39 -8.47 -10.27 4.23
N ALA A 40 -7.81 -9.27 3.63
CA ALA A 40 -8.08 -8.86 2.26
C ALA A 40 -7.89 -10.03 1.26
N MET A 41 -6.80 -10.81 1.41
CA MET A 41 -6.55 -11.99 0.57
C MET A 41 -7.62 -13.10 0.75
N GLU A 42 -8.26 -13.16 1.90
CA GLU A 42 -9.31 -14.16 2.19
C GLU A 42 -10.68 -13.73 1.64
N VAL A 43 -11.02 -12.44 1.70
CA VAL A 43 -12.36 -11.94 1.38
C VAL A 43 -12.53 -11.44 -0.06
N ILE A 44 -11.44 -11.10 -0.74
CA ILE A 44 -11.47 -10.63 -2.13
C ILE A 44 -11.57 -11.83 -3.06
N ASN A 45 -12.80 -12.17 -3.46
CA ASN A 45 -13.08 -13.30 -4.33
C ASN A 45 -14.10 -12.93 -5.41
N PRO A 46 -14.06 -13.55 -6.61
CA PRO A 46 -15.04 -13.32 -7.65
C PRO A 46 -16.47 -13.50 -7.13
N GLY A 47 -17.35 -12.55 -7.48
CA GLY A 47 -18.76 -12.54 -7.05
C GLY A 47 -19.04 -11.84 -5.73
N VAL A 48 -18.04 -11.59 -4.87
CA VAL A 48 -18.18 -10.77 -3.66
C VAL A 48 -18.27 -9.29 -4.04
N ARG A 49 -19.07 -8.49 -3.34
CA ARG A 49 -19.12 -7.05 -3.53
C ARG A 49 -17.88 -6.39 -2.91
N GLN A 50 -17.32 -5.38 -3.58
CA GLN A 50 -16.13 -4.67 -3.08
C GLN A 50 -16.38 -4.02 -1.71
N CYS A 51 -17.56 -3.42 -1.49
CA CYS A 51 -17.90 -2.79 -0.21
C CYS A 51 -17.97 -3.80 0.95
N ASP A 52 -18.44 -5.03 0.70
CA ASP A 52 -18.47 -6.08 1.73
C ASP A 52 -17.06 -6.50 2.13
N ALA A 53 -16.16 -6.69 1.15
CA ALA A 53 -14.77 -7.01 1.40
C ALA A 53 -14.06 -5.90 2.20
N VAL A 54 -14.26 -4.62 1.84
CA VAL A 54 -13.69 -3.49 2.58
C VAL A 54 -14.22 -3.44 4.01
N GLY A 55 -15.51 -3.76 4.23
CA GLY A 55 -16.08 -3.85 5.58
C GLY A 55 -15.32 -4.83 6.47
N GLU A 56 -15.03 -6.03 5.99
CA GLU A 56 -14.24 -7.03 6.74
C GLU A 56 -12.77 -6.61 6.91
N ILE A 57 -12.16 -6.01 5.91
CA ILE A 57 -10.79 -5.47 6.01
C ILE A 57 -10.72 -4.39 7.09
N GLN A 58 -11.63 -3.42 7.07
CA GLN A 58 -11.67 -2.35 8.06
C GLN A 58 -11.89 -2.89 9.46
N LYS A 59 -12.83 -3.82 9.63
CA LYS A 59 -13.06 -4.51 10.89
C LYS A 59 -11.76 -5.17 11.40
N SER A 60 -11.04 -5.89 10.55
CA SER A 60 -9.77 -6.52 10.90
C SER A 60 -8.71 -5.51 11.32
N LEU A 61 -8.62 -4.36 10.63
CA LEU A 61 -7.69 -3.29 10.98
C LEU A 61 -8.00 -2.68 12.34
N PHE A 62 -9.28 -2.48 12.69
CA PHE A 62 -9.68 -1.96 14.00
C PHE A 62 -9.48 -2.98 15.13
N TYR A 63 -9.79 -4.25 14.89
CA TYR A 63 -9.50 -5.31 15.88
C TYR A 63 -8.00 -5.42 16.20
N GLY A 64 -7.15 -5.13 15.23
CA GLY A 64 -5.71 -5.21 15.42
C GLY A 64 -5.23 -6.64 15.71
N THR A 65 -4.32 -6.78 16.66
CA THR A 65 -3.76 -8.06 17.12
C THR A 65 -4.43 -8.52 18.41
N GLU A 66 -3.96 -9.61 19.01
CA GLU A 66 -4.41 -10.06 20.34
C GLU A 66 -3.91 -9.14 21.46
N GLU A 67 -2.77 -8.48 21.24
CA GLU A 67 -2.11 -7.65 22.24
C GLU A 67 -2.59 -6.19 22.22
N PHE A 68 -2.98 -5.68 21.05
CA PHE A 68 -3.38 -4.29 20.88
C PHE A 68 -4.36 -4.08 19.71
N GLY A 69 -5.32 -3.19 19.92
CA GLY A 69 -6.25 -2.75 18.88
C GLY A 69 -5.60 -1.80 17.88
N GLY A 70 -6.23 -1.69 16.72
CA GLY A 70 -5.87 -0.69 15.72
C GLY A 70 -6.68 0.59 15.85
N GLU A 71 -6.22 1.63 15.18
CA GLU A 71 -6.86 2.93 15.08
C GLU A 71 -7.26 3.22 13.62
N TYR A 72 -8.07 4.26 13.41
CA TYR A 72 -8.42 4.67 12.06
C TYR A 72 -7.19 5.24 11.31
N ALA A 73 -7.09 4.87 10.03
CA ALA A 73 -6.04 5.39 9.16
C ALA A 73 -6.41 6.77 8.58
N SER A 74 -5.39 7.51 8.15
CA SER A 74 -5.58 8.83 7.52
C SER A 74 -6.31 8.75 6.18
N ILE A 75 -6.20 7.61 5.49
CA ILE A 75 -6.87 7.31 4.22
C ILE A 75 -7.66 6.01 4.39
N ALA A 76 -8.87 5.96 3.86
CA ALA A 76 -9.65 4.72 3.79
C ALA A 76 -8.91 3.66 2.97
N THR A 77 -9.25 2.38 3.18
CA THR A 77 -8.76 1.31 2.30
C THR A 77 -9.13 1.59 0.85
N LEU A 78 -8.12 1.66 -0.02
CA LEU A 78 -8.30 1.86 -1.45
C LEU A 78 -8.35 0.49 -2.12
N LEU A 79 -9.27 0.37 -3.10
CA LEU A 79 -9.56 -0.92 -3.72
C LEU A 79 -9.91 -0.79 -5.22
N PRO A 80 -9.08 -0.11 -6.03
CA PRO A 80 -9.32 -0.07 -7.47
C PRO A 80 -9.28 -1.48 -8.07
N THR A 81 -10.32 -1.84 -8.80
CA THR A 81 -10.57 -3.18 -9.35
C THR A 81 -10.85 -3.11 -10.84
N GLY A 82 -10.39 -4.09 -11.60
CA GLY A 82 -10.61 -4.20 -13.04
C GLY A 82 -10.14 -2.96 -13.79
N LYS A 83 -11.02 -2.33 -14.56
CA LYS A 83 -10.71 -1.08 -15.28
C LYS A 83 -10.31 0.06 -14.35
N GLY A 84 -10.79 0.04 -13.10
CA GLY A 84 -10.45 1.03 -12.09
C GLY A 84 -8.97 1.03 -11.71
N THR A 85 -8.23 -0.06 -11.95
CA THR A 85 -6.79 -0.13 -11.68
C THR A 85 -5.95 0.84 -12.54
N SER A 86 -6.55 1.43 -13.57
CA SER A 86 -5.91 2.48 -14.39
C SER A 86 -5.88 3.85 -13.72
N ALA A 87 -6.64 4.03 -12.64
CA ALA A 87 -6.65 5.23 -11.83
C ALA A 87 -6.17 4.91 -10.41
N SER A 88 -5.39 5.81 -9.82
CA SER A 88 -4.95 5.66 -8.45
C SER A 88 -6.02 6.10 -7.45
N HIS A 89 -5.94 5.56 -6.24
CA HIS A 89 -6.70 5.99 -5.07
C HIS A 89 -8.23 5.89 -5.20
N LEU A 90 -8.74 4.93 -5.99
CA LEU A 90 -10.16 4.64 -6.00
C LEU A 90 -10.56 3.81 -4.79
N THR A 91 -11.69 4.16 -4.21
CA THR A 91 -12.32 3.39 -3.13
C THR A 91 -13.18 2.25 -3.68
N ALA A 92 -13.61 1.36 -2.80
CA ALA A 92 -14.54 0.28 -3.13
C ALA A 92 -15.90 0.82 -3.62
N THR A 93 -16.50 0.09 -4.55
CA THR A 93 -17.85 0.34 -5.06
C THR A 93 -18.80 -0.77 -4.61
N GLN A 94 -20.05 -0.74 -5.10
CA GLN A 94 -21.02 -1.84 -4.93
C GLN A 94 -20.81 -2.96 -5.94
N ASP A 95 -19.92 -2.79 -6.90
CA ASP A 95 -19.66 -3.79 -7.94
C ASP A 95 -19.02 -5.04 -7.32
N LYS A 96 -19.23 -6.16 -8.01
CA LYS A 96 -18.63 -7.43 -7.64
C LYS A 96 -17.25 -7.58 -8.25
N PHE A 97 -16.36 -8.28 -7.56
CA PHE A 97 -15.12 -8.73 -8.15
C PHE A 97 -15.39 -9.70 -9.29
N VAL A 98 -14.61 -9.59 -10.36
CA VAL A 98 -14.74 -10.39 -11.59
C VAL A 98 -13.51 -11.27 -11.77
N GLU A 99 -13.73 -12.53 -12.18
CA GLU A 99 -12.65 -13.47 -12.48
C GLU A 99 -11.76 -12.95 -13.62
N GLY A 100 -10.46 -13.16 -13.52
CA GLY A 100 -9.46 -12.69 -14.48
C GLY A 100 -9.05 -11.23 -14.33
N GLU A 101 -9.70 -10.46 -13.46
CA GLU A 101 -9.33 -9.07 -13.20
C GLU A 101 -8.28 -8.93 -12.10
N ALA A 102 -7.62 -7.76 -12.09
CA ALA A 102 -6.71 -7.35 -11.05
C ALA A 102 -7.44 -6.46 -10.03
N THR A 103 -7.07 -6.57 -8.76
CA THR A 103 -7.47 -5.65 -7.70
C THR A 103 -6.22 -5.16 -6.99
N ILE A 104 -6.06 -3.84 -6.87
CA ILE A 104 -5.01 -3.23 -6.05
C ILE A 104 -5.61 -2.98 -4.67
N ILE A 105 -4.91 -3.43 -3.65
CA ILE A 105 -5.30 -3.24 -2.25
C ILE A 105 -4.28 -2.30 -1.63
N GLU A 106 -4.72 -1.18 -1.12
CA GLU A 106 -3.89 -0.27 -0.34
C GLU A 106 -4.58 0.01 1.00
N LEU A 107 -3.90 -0.33 2.07
CA LEU A 107 -4.40 -0.21 3.43
C LEU A 107 -3.28 0.18 4.39
N SER A 108 -3.64 0.63 5.58
CA SER A 108 -2.69 0.92 6.63
C SER A 108 -3.22 0.50 8.00
N GLY A 109 -2.45 -0.31 8.69
CA GLY A 109 -2.58 -0.45 10.13
C GLY A 109 -2.07 0.81 10.82
N VAL A 110 -2.69 1.14 11.94
CA VAL A 110 -2.33 2.33 12.74
C VAL A 110 -2.26 1.93 14.21
N TYR A 111 -1.18 2.34 14.86
CA TYR A 111 -0.99 2.17 16.30
C TYR A 111 -0.39 3.44 16.91
N LYS A 112 -1.06 4.02 17.91
CA LYS A 112 -0.67 5.30 18.51
C LYS A 112 -0.36 6.39 17.47
N ARG A 113 -1.21 6.48 16.44
CA ARG A 113 -1.12 7.39 15.30
C ARG A 113 0.06 7.15 14.34
N TYR A 114 0.89 6.12 14.56
CA TYR A 114 1.91 5.68 13.59
C TYR A 114 1.30 4.73 12.58
N HIS A 115 1.57 4.98 11.32
CA HIS A 115 1.03 4.25 10.18
C HIS A 115 2.09 3.31 9.60
N ALA A 116 1.65 2.15 9.10
CA ALA A 116 2.45 1.26 8.30
C ALA A 116 1.69 0.89 7.01
N PRO A 117 1.69 1.77 6.01
CA PRO A 117 0.95 1.53 4.77
C PRO A 117 1.51 0.32 4.02
N MET A 118 0.62 -0.42 3.37
CA MET A 118 0.95 -1.59 2.56
C MET A 118 0.06 -1.63 1.32
N ALA A 119 0.67 -1.85 0.15
CA ALA A 119 -0.04 -2.08 -1.08
C ALA A 119 0.26 -3.47 -1.64
N ARG A 120 -0.75 -4.14 -2.18
CA ARG A 120 -0.63 -5.42 -2.88
C ARG A 120 -1.59 -5.45 -4.05
N THR A 121 -1.20 -6.16 -5.11
CA THR A 121 -2.10 -6.46 -6.23
C THR A 121 -2.42 -7.94 -6.21
N VAL A 122 -3.70 -8.27 -6.31
CA VAL A 122 -4.18 -9.65 -6.48
C VAL A 122 -4.75 -9.82 -7.88
N LEU A 123 -4.52 -11.00 -8.46
CA LEU A 123 -5.13 -11.43 -9.70
C LEU A 123 -6.19 -12.47 -9.36
N LEU A 124 -7.43 -12.25 -9.77
CA LEU A 124 -8.57 -13.06 -9.36
C LEU A 124 -8.80 -14.24 -10.33
N GLY A 125 -8.96 -15.43 -9.78
CA GLY A 125 -9.28 -16.64 -10.56
C GLY A 125 -8.20 -16.99 -11.56
N LYS A 126 -8.54 -16.99 -12.87
CA LYS A 126 -7.65 -17.34 -13.99
C LYS A 126 -7.29 -16.09 -14.81
N PRO A 127 -6.30 -15.29 -14.38
CA PRO A 127 -5.85 -14.13 -15.14
C PRO A 127 -5.15 -14.56 -16.45
N ASP A 128 -5.11 -13.66 -17.44
CA ASP A 128 -4.33 -13.88 -18.65
C ASP A 128 -2.82 -13.89 -18.39
N GLN A 129 -2.07 -14.51 -19.29
CA GLN A 129 -0.61 -14.68 -19.14
C GLN A 129 0.13 -13.34 -19.11
N LEU A 130 -0.35 -12.32 -19.83
CA LEU A 130 0.27 -11.01 -19.84
C LEU A 130 0.24 -10.35 -18.43
N LYS A 131 -0.88 -10.47 -17.72
CA LYS A 131 -0.99 -9.96 -16.33
C LYS A 131 -0.03 -10.70 -15.40
N ILE A 132 0.05 -12.03 -15.52
CA ILE A 132 0.97 -12.85 -14.71
C ILE A 132 2.43 -12.43 -14.95
N ASP A 133 2.82 -12.29 -16.21
CA ASP A 133 4.20 -11.95 -16.58
C ASP A 133 4.55 -10.52 -16.15
N THR A 134 3.62 -9.58 -16.31
CA THR A 134 3.79 -8.20 -15.83
C THR A 134 3.95 -8.13 -14.31
N MET A 135 3.13 -8.89 -13.57
CA MET A 135 3.26 -8.98 -12.11
C MET A 135 4.63 -9.51 -11.70
N LYS A 136 5.13 -10.58 -12.30
CA LYS A 136 6.47 -11.12 -12.00
C LYS A 136 7.58 -10.10 -12.21
N LYS A 137 7.53 -9.38 -13.35
CA LYS A 137 8.50 -8.32 -13.66
C LYS A 137 8.43 -7.17 -12.66
N THR A 138 7.23 -6.79 -12.24
CA THR A 138 7.02 -5.74 -11.22
C THR A 138 7.53 -6.17 -9.85
N ILE A 139 7.38 -7.45 -9.49
CA ILE A 139 7.94 -8.01 -8.24
C ILE A 139 9.48 -7.94 -8.29
N GLU A 140 10.13 -8.34 -9.40
CA GLU A 140 11.58 -8.21 -9.57
C GLU A 140 12.04 -6.74 -9.38
N ALA A 141 11.29 -5.79 -9.96
CA ALA A 141 11.59 -4.37 -9.82
C ALA A 141 11.46 -3.90 -8.36
N LEU A 142 10.38 -4.32 -7.67
CA LEU A 142 10.16 -4.01 -6.26
C LEU A 142 11.29 -4.55 -5.37
N GLU A 143 11.71 -5.78 -5.57
CA GLU A 143 12.81 -6.41 -4.82
C GLU A 143 14.13 -5.64 -5.00
N LYS A 144 14.41 -5.14 -6.22
CA LYS A 144 15.58 -4.30 -6.48
C LYS A 144 15.46 -2.95 -5.78
N GLY A 145 14.28 -2.31 -5.80
CA GLY A 145 14.03 -1.09 -5.03
C GLY A 145 14.26 -1.31 -3.53
N ILE A 146 13.68 -2.36 -2.96
CA ILE A 146 13.85 -2.72 -1.53
C ILE A 146 15.33 -2.94 -1.21
N SER A 147 16.07 -3.65 -2.07
CA SER A 147 17.51 -3.91 -1.87
C SER A 147 18.35 -2.63 -1.88
N ALA A 148 17.87 -1.55 -2.48
CA ALA A 148 18.53 -0.25 -2.49
C ALA A 148 18.22 0.60 -1.24
N VAL A 149 17.25 0.19 -0.39
CA VAL A 149 16.93 0.90 0.86
C VAL A 149 17.99 0.55 1.91
N LYS A 150 19.03 1.36 1.96
CA LYS A 150 20.15 1.19 2.91
C LYS A 150 20.82 2.54 3.24
N PRO A 151 21.52 2.63 4.38
CA PRO A 151 22.28 3.82 4.73
C PRO A 151 23.22 4.25 3.62
N GLY A 152 23.28 5.56 3.36
CA GLY A 152 24.08 6.18 2.31
C GLY A 152 23.37 6.33 0.95
N ASN A 153 22.29 5.63 0.70
CA ASN A 153 21.49 5.81 -0.50
C ASN A 153 20.42 6.88 -0.29
N THR A 154 20.11 7.57 -1.38
CA THR A 154 19.03 8.55 -1.47
C THR A 154 17.71 7.89 -1.89
N ALA A 155 16.60 8.60 -1.76
CA ALA A 155 15.31 8.14 -2.30
C ALA A 155 15.35 7.97 -3.83
N ASP A 156 16.14 8.79 -4.53
CA ASP A 156 16.35 8.66 -5.97
C ASP A 156 17.09 7.36 -6.33
N ASP A 157 18.13 6.97 -5.57
CA ASP A 157 18.81 5.69 -5.79
C ASP A 157 17.85 4.50 -5.70
N VAL A 158 16.91 4.55 -4.75
CA VAL A 158 15.87 3.52 -4.60
C VAL A 158 14.93 3.52 -5.80
N ALA A 159 14.47 4.68 -6.24
CA ALA A 159 13.60 4.84 -7.40
C ALA A 159 14.30 4.35 -8.68
N GLN A 160 15.56 4.74 -8.90
CA GLN A 160 16.36 4.33 -10.06
C GLN A 160 16.58 2.81 -10.09
N ALA A 161 16.80 2.18 -8.94
CA ALA A 161 16.95 0.73 -8.85
C ALA A 161 15.67 0.00 -9.32
N PHE A 162 14.50 0.52 -8.98
CA PHE A 162 13.21 0.02 -9.43
C PHE A 162 12.97 0.26 -10.92
N TRP A 163 13.18 1.49 -11.39
CA TRP A 163 12.92 1.87 -12.78
C TRP A 163 13.80 1.14 -13.78
N LYS A 164 15.08 0.94 -13.50
CA LYS A 164 15.99 0.18 -14.36
C LYS A 164 15.47 -1.22 -14.71
N ILE A 165 14.75 -1.87 -13.79
CA ILE A 165 14.16 -3.19 -14.07
C ILE A 165 12.92 -3.05 -14.96
N LEU A 166 12.07 -2.05 -14.72
CA LEU A 166 10.91 -1.80 -15.58
C LEU A 166 11.35 -1.48 -17.01
N ASP A 167 12.36 -0.61 -17.18
CA ASP A 167 12.93 -0.23 -18.48
C ASP A 167 13.50 -1.45 -19.23
N LYS A 168 14.22 -2.34 -18.54
CA LYS A 168 14.71 -3.62 -19.08
C LYS A 168 13.60 -4.44 -19.73
N TYR A 169 12.39 -4.36 -19.18
CA TYR A 169 11.22 -5.09 -19.68
C TYR A 169 10.31 -4.26 -20.59
N GLY A 170 10.69 -3.03 -20.94
CA GLY A 170 9.88 -2.12 -21.74
C GLY A 170 8.57 -1.70 -21.08
N ILE A 171 8.52 -1.75 -19.76
CA ILE A 171 7.36 -1.31 -18.98
C ILE A 171 7.54 0.17 -18.66
N ASP A 172 6.86 1.01 -19.43
CA ASP A 172 6.86 2.45 -19.21
C ASP A 172 5.85 2.84 -18.12
N LYS A 173 6.38 3.17 -16.94
CA LYS A 173 5.56 3.69 -15.84
C LYS A 173 5.08 5.12 -16.12
N LYS A 174 5.79 5.88 -16.96
CA LYS A 174 5.57 7.30 -17.27
C LYS A 174 5.34 8.13 -16.00
N SER A 175 4.64 9.25 -16.14
CA SER A 175 4.27 10.15 -15.04
C SER A 175 3.12 9.62 -14.16
N ARG A 176 2.77 8.34 -14.25
CA ARG A 176 1.71 7.77 -13.43
C ARG A 176 2.21 7.58 -12.02
N THR A 177 1.78 8.47 -11.16
CA THR A 177 1.96 8.45 -9.71
C THR A 177 3.40 8.27 -9.25
N GLY A 178 3.85 9.24 -8.54
CA GLY A 178 5.18 9.34 -7.98
C GLY A 178 5.64 8.19 -7.14
#